data_80750dd426beb2d50c037777bffdc71e
#
_entry.id   80750dd426beb2d50c037777bffdc71e
#
_cell.length_a   1.000
_cell.length_b   1.000
_cell.length_c   1.000
_cell.angle_alpha   90.00
_cell.angle_beta   90.00
_cell.angle_gamma   90.00
#
_symmetry.space_group_name_H-M   'P 1'
#
loop_
_entity.id
_entity.type
_entity.pdbx_description
1 polymer ?
#
loop_
_entity_poly.entity_id
_entity_poly.type
_entity_poly.pdbx_seq_one_letter_code
_entity_poly.pdbx_strand_id
1 'polypeptide(L)'
;ATDVNYRWQDKAWDVARALRERSREEGFFGVNMASTGCGKTFANARIMYALADEREGCRFTVALGLRTLTLQTGDALRSRLGLGEDELAVLIGSAAVNQLWQQEKIDNDCGSASQESPAEEQQFVKYEGSLHTGALEKWLKDDSKLKELVSAPILVSTIDHLISATEGVRGGKQLPAMLRLLTSD
;
A
#
# COMPACT_ATOMS: atom_id res chain seq x y z
N ALA A 1 14.10 10.94 -15.96
CA ALA A 1 15.22 10.50 -15.13
C ALA A 1 16.55 10.86 -15.80
N THR A 2 17.49 11.46 -15.07
CA THR A 2 18.82 11.83 -15.58
C THR A 2 19.76 10.62 -15.66
N ASP A 3 19.58 9.63 -14.79
CA ASP A 3 20.36 8.40 -14.78
C ASP A 3 19.85 7.41 -15.83
N VAL A 4 20.76 6.86 -16.63
CA VAL A 4 20.49 5.87 -17.70
C VAL A 4 19.76 4.63 -17.16
N ASN A 5 20.07 4.21 -15.95
CA ASN A 5 19.47 3.04 -15.30
C ASN A 5 17.98 3.21 -15.00
N TYR A 6 17.47 4.44 -14.98
CA TYR A 6 16.06 4.72 -14.65
C TYR A 6 15.26 5.28 -15.84
N ARG A 7 15.83 5.43 -17.02
CA ARG A 7 15.12 5.92 -18.23
C ARG A 7 13.94 5.04 -18.64
N TRP A 8 14.00 3.75 -18.32
CA TRP A 8 12.90 2.84 -18.58
C TRP A 8 11.62 3.22 -17.80
N GLN A 9 11.76 3.88 -16.65
CA GLN A 9 10.63 4.34 -15.85
C GLN A 9 9.86 5.46 -16.55
N ASP A 10 10.53 6.35 -17.24
CA ASP A 10 9.89 7.41 -18.04
C ASP A 10 9.12 6.80 -19.21
N LYS A 11 9.73 5.81 -19.87
CA LYS A 11 9.05 5.06 -20.93
C LYS A 11 7.82 4.30 -20.42
N ALA A 12 7.92 3.67 -19.25
CA ALA A 12 6.80 2.98 -18.61
C ALA A 12 5.67 3.96 -18.24
N TRP A 13 6.01 5.14 -17.75
CA TRP A 13 5.07 6.24 -17.51
C TRP A 13 4.33 6.66 -18.78
N ASP A 14 5.05 6.91 -19.86
CA ASP A 14 4.45 7.34 -21.15
C ASP A 14 3.48 6.28 -21.70
N VAL A 15 3.86 5.00 -21.61
CA VAL A 15 2.99 3.89 -22.02
C VAL A 15 1.73 3.83 -21.13
N ALA A 16 1.87 3.91 -19.83
CA ALA A 16 0.74 3.89 -18.90
C ALA A 16 -0.20 5.07 -19.16
N ARG A 17 0.35 6.28 -19.33
CA ARG A 17 -0.43 7.48 -19.64
C ARG A 17 -1.20 7.35 -20.96
N ALA A 18 -0.62 6.76 -21.97
CA ALA A 18 -1.28 6.52 -23.26
C ALA A 18 -2.43 5.50 -23.15
N LEU A 19 -2.40 4.62 -22.15
CA LEU A 19 -3.42 3.61 -21.91
C LEU A 19 -4.52 4.05 -20.92
N ARG A 20 -4.44 5.25 -20.34
CA ARG A 20 -5.35 5.73 -19.29
C ARG A 20 -6.83 5.57 -19.64
N GLU A 21 -7.26 6.09 -20.78
CA GLU A 21 -8.67 6.04 -21.20
C GLU A 21 -9.15 4.59 -21.37
N ARG A 22 -8.34 3.78 -22.04
CA ARG A 22 -8.65 2.37 -22.24
C ARG A 22 -8.68 1.59 -20.92
N SER A 23 -7.78 1.91 -20.00
CA SER A 23 -7.72 1.32 -18.66
C SER A 23 -9.00 1.58 -17.85
N ARG A 24 -9.62 2.74 -18.02
CA ARG A 24 -10.89 3.07 -17.34
C ARG A 24 -12.06 2.21 -17.85
N GLU A 25 -12.06 1.84 -19.11
CA GLU A 25 -13.14 1.06 -19.73
C GLU A 25 -12.95 -0.46 -19.57
N GLU A 26 -11.72 -0.94 -19.72
CA GLU A 26 -11.40 -2.36 -19.80
C GLU A 26 -10.61 -2.91 -18.59
N GLY A 27 -10.13 -2.03 -17.71
CA GLY A 27 -9.15 -2.36 -16.69
C GLY A 27 -7.72 -2.43 -17.22
N PHE A 28 -6.76 -2.62 -16.34
CA PHE A 28 -5.34 -2.71 -16.69
C PHE A 28 -4.66 -3.88 -15.97
N PHE A 29 -3.92 -4.66 -16.73
CA PHE A 29 -3.03 -5.69 -16.20
C PHE A 29 -1.63 -5.49 -16.78
N GLY A 30 -0.64 -5.29 -15.90
CA GLY A 30 0.74 -5.04 -16.30
C GLY A 30 1.75 -5.89 -15.54
N VAL A 31 2.81 -6.32 -16.22
CA VAL A 31 3.92 -7.06 -15.62
C VAL A 31 5.21 -6.26 -15.75
N ASN A 32 5.81 -5.90 -14.61
CA ASN A 32 7.09 -5.21 -14.55
C ASN A 32 8.23 -6.20 -14.33
N MET A 33 8.98 -6.53 -15.39
CA MET A 33 10.09 -7.47 -15.38
C MET A 33 11.47 -6.81 -15.26
N ALA A 34 11.55 -5.56 -14.82
CA ALA A 34 12.84 -4.89 -14.60
C ALA A 34 13.68 -5.62 -13.54
N SER A 35 15.00 -5.56 -13.67
CA SER A 35 15.95 -6.22 -12.76
C SER A 35 15.84 -5.70 -11.32
N THR A 36 16.36 -6.45 -10.37
CA THR A 36 16.47 -6.01 -8.97
C THR A 36 17.35 -4.76 -8.87
N GLY A 37 16.98 -3.81 -8.02
CA GLY A 37 17.73 -2.55 -7.85
C GLY A 37 17.40 -1.45 -8.86
N CYS A 38 16.65 -1.73 -9.93
CA CYS A 38 16.27 -0.72 -10.94
C CYS A 38 15.10 0.19 -10.53
N GLY A 39 14.71 0.21 -9.26
CA GLY A 39 13.68 1.13 -8.76
C GLY A 39 12.25 0.75 -9.12
N LYS A 40 11.92 -0.55 -9.22
CA LYS A 40 10.57 -1.05 -9.55
C LYS A 40 9.47 -0.48 -8.67
N THR A 41 9.70 -0.36 -7.38
CA THR A 41 8.71 0.16 -6.42
C THR A 41 8.21 1.55 -6.83
N PHE A 42 9.13 2.45 -7.20
CA PHE A 42 8.77 3.80 -7.64
C PHE A 42 8.18 3.81 -9.05
N ALA A 43 8.70 2.97 -9.94
CA ALA A 43 8.14 2.84 -11.27
C ALA A 43 6.68 2.35 -11.22
N ASN A 44 6.37 1.39 -10.35
CA ASN A 44 5.00 0.91 -10.17
C ASN A 44 4.08 2.02 -9.64
N ALA A 45 4.51 2.78 -8.63
CA ALA A 45 3.74 3.93 -8.15
C ALA A 45 3.53 4.97 -9.27
N ARG A 46 4.56 5.29 -10.05
CA ARG A 46 4.46 6.20 -11.20
C ARG A 46 3.49 5.69 -12.26
N ILE A 47 3.47 4.38 -12.53
CA ILE A 47 2.51 3.76 -13.47
C ILE A 47 1.09 3.96 -12.96
N MET A 48 0.82 3.70 -11.67
CA MET A 48 -0.51 3.94 -11.08
C MET A 48 -0.93 5.40 -11.21
N TYR A 49 -0.05 6.35 -10.89
CA TYR A 49 -0.32 7.78 -11.10
C TYR A 49 -0.57 8.14 -12.57
N ALA A 50 0.10 7.47 -13.51
CA ALA A 50 -0.10 7.72 -14.94
C ALA A 50 -1.45 7.18 -15.45
N LEU A 51 -1.94 6.09 -14.86
CA LEU A 51 -3.23 5.46 -15.19
C LEU A 51 -4.41 6.19 -14.51
N ALA A 52 -4.20 6.76 -13.34
CA ALA A 52 -5.25 7.42 -12.56
C ALA A 52 -5.86 8.64 -13.26
N ASP A 53 -7.13 8.90 -12.98
CA ASP A 53 -7.80 10.12 -13.44
C ASP A 53 -7.32 11.34 -12.66
N GLU A 54 -6.92 12.38 -13.35
CA GLU A 54 -6.42 13.62 -12.74
C GLU A 54 -7.47 14.35 -11.88
N ARG A 55 -8.76 14.08 -12.09
CA ARG A 55 -9.87 14.71 -11.34
C ARG A 55 -10.23 13.92 -10.09
N GLU A 56 -10.11 12.61 -10.15
CA GLU A 56 -10.47 11.69 -9.06
C GLU A 56 -9.29 11.41 -8.13
N GLY A 57 -8.07 11.66 -8.62
CA GLY A 57 -6.83 11.37 -7.89
C GLY A 57 -6.37 9.93 -8.11
N CYS A 58 -5.32 9.55 -7.39
CA CYS A 58 -4.71 8.22 -7.50
C CYS A 58 -4.93 7.43 -6.21
N ARG A 59 -5.52 6.24 -6.33
CA ARG A 59 -5.79 5.36 -5.21
C ARG A 59 -5.35 3.94 -5.53
N PHE A 60 -4.31 3.43 -4.86
CA PHE A 60 -3.78 2.10 -5.12
C PHE A 60 -3.28 1.37 -3.87
N THR A 61 -3.09 0.08 -4.01
CA THR A 61 -2.56 -0.78 -2.96
C THR A 61 -1.32 -1.54 -3.43
N VAL A 62 -0.28 -1.55 -2.59
CA VAL A 62 0.93 -2.36 -2.77
C VAL A 62 0.86 -3.55 -1.83
N ALA A 63 0.73 -4.76 -2.37
CA ALA A 63 0.69 -6.00 -1.60
C ALA A 63 2.01 -6.75 -1.67
N LEU A 64 2.58 -7.09 -0.53
CA LEU A 64 3.90 -7.72 -0.42
C LEU A 64 3.82 -9.01 0.41
N GLY A 65 4.69 -9.97 0.12
CA GLY A 65 4.73 -11.24 0.85
C GLY A 65 5.45 -11.19 2.21
N LEU A 66 6.20 -10.13 2.50
CA LEU A 66 7.05 -10.04 3.69
C LEU A 66 6.75 -8.77 4.49
N ARG A 67 6.56 -8.92 5.82
CA ARG A 67 6.24 -7.82 6.75
C ARG A 67 7.32 -6.73 6.77
N THR A 68 8.58 -7.12 6.89
CA THR A 68 9.71 -6.17 6.89
C THR A 68 9.81 -5.38 5.60
N LEU A 69 9.60 -6.03 4.45
CA LEU A 69 9.58 -5.39 3.16
C LEU A 69 8.39 -4.43 3.02
N THR A 70 7.26 -4.74 3.62
CA THR A 70 6.07 -3.88 3.67
C THR A 70 6.38 -2.57 4.39
N LEU A 71 7.00 -2.63 5.57
CA LEU A 71 7.42 -1.45 6.32
C LEU A 71 8.43 -0.62 5.54
N GLN A 72 9.51 -1.24 5.05
CA GLN A 72 10.54 -0.56 4.26
C GLN A 72 9.96 0.10 3.00
N THR A 73 9.01 -0.55 2.35
CA THR A 73 8.36 -0.01 1.16
C THR A 73 7.49 1.20 1.50
N GLY A 74 6.72 1.14 2.60
CA GLY A 74 5.94 2.26 3.10
C GLY A 74 6.81 3.48 3.38
N ASP A 75 7.89 3.31 4.14
CA ASP A 75 8.84 4.38 4.46
C ASP A 75 9.53 4.93 3.20
N ALA A 76 9.91 4.06 2.26
CA ALA A 76 10.55 4.47 1.01
C ALA A 76 9.60 5.27 0.11
N LEU A 77 8.34 4.86 -0.01
CA LEU A 77 7.33 5.60 -0.78
C LEU A 77 7.05 6.96 -0.12
N ARG A 78 6.84 6.99 1.21
CA ARG A 78 6.61 8.22 1.95
C ARG A 78 7.75 9.22 1.76
N SER A 79 8.98 8.81 2.01
CA SER A 79 10.14 9.70 1.97
C SER A 79 10.48 10.19 0.57
N ARG A 80 10.35 9.35 -0.46
CA ARG A 80 10.77 9.69 -1.83
C ARG A 80 9.69 10.35 -2.67
N LEU A 81 8.41 10.08 -2.38
CA LEU A 81 7.29 10.75 -3.04
C LEU A 81 6.83 11.99 -2.26
N GLY A 82 7.38 12.23 -1.07
CA GLY A 82 7.00 13.35 -0.22
C GLY A 82 5.58 13.24 0.33
N LEU A 83 5.11 12.00 0.58
CA LEU A 83 3.74 11.74 1.02
C LEU A 83 3.57 12.08 2.51
N GLY A 84 2.46 12.75 2.82
CA GLY A 84 2.03 13.03 4.19
C GLY A 84 1.53 11.78 4.93
N GLU A 85 1.31 11.94 6.23
CA GLU A 85 0.77 10.88 7.09
C GLU A 85 -0.68 10.52 6.73
N ASP A 86 -1.36 11.43 6.05
CA ASP A 86 -2.74 11.30 5.55
C ASP A 86 -2.84 10.75 4.11
N GLU A 87 -1.72 10.46 3.47
CA GLU A 87 -1.71 9.97 2.09
C GLU A 87 -1.33 8.49 1.97
N LEU A 88 -0.61 7.94 2.95
CA LEU A 88 -0.13 6.57 2.92
C LEU A 88 -0.36 5.83 4.23
N ALA A 89 -1.08 4.72 4.17
CA ALA A 89 -1.23 3.77 5.26
C ALA A 89 -0.33 2.55 5.08
N VAL A 90 0.16 1.99 6.19
CA VAL A 90 0.89 0.72 6.21
C VAL A 90 0.13 -0.27 7.09
N LEU A 91 -0.21 -1.45 6.53
CA LEU A 91 -0.95 -2.51 7.21
C LEU A 91 -0.09 -3.77 7.31
N ILE A 92 0.21 -4.17 8.51
CA ILE A 92 0.98 -5.40 8.81
C ILE A 92 0.28 -6.22 9.91
N GLY A 93 0.49 -7.52 9.89
CA GLY A 93 -0.24 -8.50 10.70
C GLY A 93 0.23 -8.65 12.15
N SER A 94 1.13 -7.83 12.72
CA SER A 94 1.44 -7.97 14.14
C SER A 94 1.96 -6.70 14.81
N ALA A 95 1.47 -6.43 16.03
CA ALA A 95 1.92 -5.34 16.90
C ALA A 95 3.42 -5.48 17.30
N ALA A 96 3.91 -6.71 17.47
CA ALA A 96 5.29 -6.99 17.86
C ALA A 96 6.32 -6.53 16.80
N VAL A 97 6.03 -6.76 15.51
CA VAL A 97 6.94 -6.32 14.42
C VAL A 97 7.01 -4.79 14.37
N ASN A 98 5.93 -4.11 14.68
CA ASN A 98 5.94 -2.65 14.70
C ASN A 98 6.71 -2.07 15.89
N GLN A 99 6.62 -2.70 17.06
CA GLN A 99 7.45 -2.30 18.22
C GLN A 99 8.94 -2.48 17.93
N LEU A 100 9.34 -3.59 17.30
CA LEU A 100 10.71 -3.83 16.86
C LEU A 100 11.19 -2.77 15.85
N TRP A 101 10.36 -2.42 14.88
CA TRP A 101 10.69 -1.41 13.87
C TRP A 101 10.78 0.01 14.46
N GLN A 102 9.94 0.34 15.43
CA GLN A 102 10.06 1.60 16.15
C GLN A 102 11.30 1.63 17.05
N GLN A 103 11.65 0.52 17.69
CA GLN A 103 12.89 0.38 18.47
C GLN A 103 14.14 0.47 17.59
N GLU A 104 14.16 -0.17 16.41
CA GLU A 104 15.28 -0.04 15.45
C GLU A 104 15.47 1.41 14.95
N LYS A 105 14.41 2.17 14.82
CA LYS A 105 14.51 3.62 14.51
C LYS A 105 15.08 4.44 15.66
N ILE A 106 14.87 4.00 16.90
CA ILE A 106 15.41 4.63 18.11
C ILE A 106 16.83 4.12 18.39
N ASP A 107 17.07 2.83 18.12
CA ASP A 107 18.29 2.10 18.47
C ASP A 107 19.27 1.91 17.31
N ASN A 108 19.30 2.80 16.32
CA ASN A 108 20.46 2.83 15.42
C ASN A 108 21.79 3.02 16.20
N ASP A 109 21.72 2.92 17.52
CA ASP A 109 22.86 3.04 18.45
C ASP A 109 23.15 1.79 19.30
N CYS A 110 22.36 0.69 19.31
CA CYS A 110 22.79 -0.58 19.94
C CYS A 110 21.86 -1.78 19.67
N GLY A 111 22.49 -2.93 19.41
CA GLY A 111 21.84 -4.15 18.94
C GLY A 111 21.22 -5.08 19.99
N SER A 112 20.48 -6.01 19.50
CA SER A 112 20.13 -7.40 19.88
C SER A 112 18.64 -7.72 19.92
N ALA A 113 18.26 -8.78 19.19
CA ALA A 113 16.90 -9.27 19.01
C ALA A 113 16.54 -10.39 20.00
N SER A 114 15.27 -10.51 20.36
CA SER A 114 14.68 -11.73 20.94
C SER A 114 13.33 -12.03 20.28
N GLN A 115 13.11 -13.30 19.94
CA GLN A 115 11.88 -13.85 19.35
C GLN A 115 10.86 -14.17 20.44
N GLU A 116 9.59 -13.82 20.24
CA GLU A 116 8.46 -14.39 20.95
C GLU A 116 7.32 -14.80 20.01
N SER A 117 6.60 -15.88 20.41
CA SER A 117 5.63 -16.67 19.66
C SER A 117 4.26 -16.00 19.44
N PRO A 118 3.41 -16.51 18.51
CA PRO A 118 2.25 -15.79 18.00
C PRO A 118 1.03 -15.90 18.93
N ALA A 119 0.75 -14.83 19.66
CA ALA A 119 -0.59 -14.55 20.13
C ALA A 119 -1.38 -13.86 19.01
N GLU A 120 -2.70 -13.98 19.01
CA GLU A 120 -3.68 -13.51 18.01
C GLU A 120 -3.18 -12.30 17.20
N GLU A 121 -3.12 -12.48 15.87
CA GLU A 121 -2.62 -11.47 14.94
C GLU A 121 -3.45 -10.18 15.02
N GLN A 122 -3.07 -9.28 15.89
CA GLN A 122 -3.64 -7.94 15.89
C GLN A 122 -3.16 -7.20 14.64
N GLN A 123 -4.08 -6.84 13.79
CA GLN A 123 -3.81 -5.99 12.64
C GLN A 123 -3.37 -4.61 13.13
N PHE A 124 -2.26 -4.13 12.60
CA PHE A 124 -1.78 -2.79 12.86
C PHE A 124 -1.88 -1.96 11.58
N VAL A 125 -2.58 -0.83 11.68
CA VAL A 125 -2.69 0.16 10.61
C VAL A 125 -2.12 1.48 11.13
N LYS A 126 -1.19 2.07 10.40
CA LYS A 126 -0.67 3.40 10.66
C LYS A 126 -1.18 4.37 9.59
N TYR A 127 -2.12 5.24 9.98
CA TYR A 127 -2.69 6.28 9.14
C TYR A 127 -3.21 7.43 10.03
N GLU A 128 -2.94 8.67 9.67
CA GLU A 128 -3.31 9.85 10.48
C GLU A 128 -4.29 10.80 9.74
N GLY A 129 -4.87 10.37 8.63
CA GLY A 129 -5.82 11.16 7.85
C GLY A 129 -7.26 11.08 8.37
N SER A 130 -8.10 11.99 7.88
CA SER A 130 -9.54 11.99 8.12
C SER A 130 -10.30 11.35 6.98
N LEU A 131 -11.34 10.61 7.33
CA LEU A 131 -12.18 9.90 6.39
C LEU A 131 -13.22 10.82 5.75
N HIS A 132 -13.20 10.96 4.43
CA HIS A 132 -14.28 11.57 3.65
C HIS A 132 -14.93 10.52 2.75
N THR A 133 -15.58 9.54 3.33
CA THR A 133 -16.16 8.39 2.61
C THR A 133 -17.63 8.53 2.24
N GLY A 134 -18.27 9.64 2.53
CA GLY A 134 -19.66 9.89 2.18
C GLY A 134 -20.61 8.75 2.61
N ALA A 135 -21.21 8.03 1.64
CA ALA A 135 -22.16 6.95 1.93
C ALA A 135 -21.55 5.76 2.69
N LEU A 136 -20.25 5.51 2.52
CA LEU A 136 -19.53 4.44 3.22
C LEU A 136 -19.33 4.73 4.71
N GLU A 137 -19.34 6.01 5.11
CA GLU A 137 -19.19 6.40 6.51
C GLU A 137 -20.22 5.74 7.44
N LYS A 138 -21.46 5.58 6.94
CA LYS A 138 -22.55 4.91 7.68
C LYS A 138 -22.27 3.42 7.92
N TRP A 139 -21.53 2.77 7.03
CA TRP A 139 -21.18 1.34 7.12
C TRP A 139 -19.94 1.10 7.97
N LEU A 140 -19.10 2.12 8.11
CA LEU A 140 -17.81 2.05 8.81
C LEU A 140 -17.89 2.54 10.26
N LYS A 141 -19.11 2.78 10.79
CA LYS A 141 -19.37 3.55 12.03
C LYS A 141 -18.57 3.11 13.25
N ASP A 142 -18.25 1.83 13.38
CA ASP A 142 -17.74 1.28 14.63
C ASP A 142 -16.33 0.68 14.55
N ASP A 143 -15.67 0.66 13.36
CA ASP A 143 -14.34 0.10 13.21
C ASP A 143 -13.34 1.17 12.70
N SER A 144 -12.56 1.71 13.64
CA SER A 144 -11.54 2.73 13.33
C SER A 144 -10.46 2.20 12.38
N LYS A 145 -10.05 0.94 12.53
CA LYS A 145 -9.03 0.32 11.68
C LYS A 145 -9.51 0.14 10.24
N LEU A 146 -10.78 -0.21 10.09
CA LEU A 146 -11.41 -0.32 8.78
C LEU A 146 -11.49 1.06 8.10
N LYS A 147 -11.85 2.10 8.86
CA LYS A 147 -11.87 3.47 8.37
C LYS A 147 -10.51 3.90 7.86
N GLU A 148 -9.45 3.70 8.62
CA GLU A 148 -8.08 4.01 8.24
C GLU A 148 -7.66 3.28 6.96
N LEU A 149 -7.98 1.98 6.86
CA LEU A 149 -7.65 1.14 5.72
C LEU A 149 -8.34 1.59 4.42
N VAL A 150 -9.60 1.98 4.52
CA VAL A 150 -10.39 2.43 3.36
C VAL A 150 -10.09 3.89 3.01
N SER A 151 -9.65 4.72 3.95
CA SER A 151 -9.41 6.15 3.73
C SER A 151 -8.14 6.47 2.98
N ALA A 152 -7.04 5.78 3.30
CA ALA A 152 -5.74 6.12 2.76
C ALA A 152 -5.72 5.99 1.22
N PRO A 153 -5.32 7.02 0.49
CA PRO A 153 -5.13 6.93 -0.95
C PRO A 153 -4.16 5.81 -1.33
N ILE A 154 -3.04 5.70 -0.63
CA ILE A 154 -2.06 4.65 -0.87
C ILE A 154 -2.01 3.71 0.33
N LEU A 155 -2.15 2.41 0.09
CA LEU A 155 -2.00 1.37 1.09
C LEU A 155 -0.80 0.48 0.75
N VAL A 156 0.09 0.28 1.71
CA VAL A 156 1.13 -0.75 1.63
C VAL A 156 0.80 -1.83 2.64
N SER A 157 0.55 -3.06 2.19
CA SER A 157 0.12 -4.15 3.07
C SER A 157 0.82 -5.46 2.78
N THR A 158 0.78 -6.39 3.73
CA THR A 158 1.08 -7.78 3.40
C THR A 158 -0.08 -8.38 2.60
N ILE A 159 0.25 -9.31 1.70
CA ILE A 159 -0.71 -9.94 0.78
C ILE A 159 -1.85 -10.65 1.53
N ASP A 160 -1.56 -11.19 2.71
CA ASP A 160 -2.54 -11.91 3.55
C ASP A 160 -3.80 -11.08 3.87
N HIS A 161 -3.65 -9.76 3.93
CA HIS A 161 -4.78 -8.86 4.19
C HIS A 161 -5.68 -8.66 2.96
N LEU A 162 -5.20 -8.91 1.77
CA LEU A 162 -5.96 -8.75 0.52
C LEU A 162 -6.47 -10.08 -0.02
N ILE A 163 -5.72 -11.16 0.17
CA ILE A 163 -6.07 -12.47 -0.36
C ILE A 163 -7.41 -12.98 0.17
N SER A 164 -7.78 -12.58 1.38
CA SER A 164 -9.09 -12.90 1.97
C SER A 164 -10.28 -12.40 1.13
N ALA A 165 -10.11 -11.39 0.29
CA ALA A 165 -11.15 -10.92 -0.62
C ALA A 165 -11.40 -11.90 -1.78
N THR A 166 -10.39 -12.68 -2.16
CA THR A 166 -10.43 -13.59 -3.32
C THR A 166 -10.65 -15.06 -2.96
N GLU A 167 -10.21 -15.49 -1.78
CA GLU A 167 -10.22 -16.91 -1.40
C GLU A 167 -11.50 -17.39 -0.67
N GLY A 168 -12.50 -16.54 -0.48
CA GLY A 168 -13.77 -16.96 0.14
C GLY A 168 -13.63 -17.43 1.59
N VAL A 169 -12.61 -16.97 2.33
CA VAL A 169 -12.35 -17.35 3.72
C VAL A 169 -13.50 -16.91 4.64
N ARG A 170 -14.01 -17.84 5.43
CA ARG A 170 -15.11 -17.57 6.39
C ARG A 170 -14.64 -16.59 7.48
N GLY A 171 -15.38 -15.47 7.64
CA GLY A 171 -15.18 -14.52 8.74
C GLY A 171 -15.12 -13.06 8.30
N GLY A 172 -15.37 -12.13 9.22
CA GLY A 172 -15.49 -10.69 8.98
C GLY A 172 -14.25 -9.97 8.40
N LYS A 173 -13.19 -10.70 8.07
CA LYS A 173 -11.95 -10.15 7.47
C LYS A 173 -12.08 -9.89 5.96
N GLN A 174 -13.09 -10.44 5.27
CA GLN A 174 -13.27 -10.26 3.82
C GLN A 174 -13.73 -8.85 3.45
N LEU A 175 -14.66 -8.30 4.23
CA LEU A 175 -15.28 -7.02 3.91
C LEU A 175 -14.26 -5.87 3.81
N PRO A 176 -13.28 -5.72 4.73
CA PRO A 176 -12.25 -4.70 4.60
C PRO A 176 -11.43 -4.82 3.32
N ALA A 177 -10.98 -6.03 3.00
CA ALA A 177 -10.18 -6.28 1.80
C ALA A 177 -10.98 -6.03 0.51
N MET A 178 -12.24 -6.48 0.46
CA MET A 178 -13.14 -6.22 -0.66
C MET A 178 -13.41 -4.73 -0.86
N LEU A 179 -13.72 -4.00 0.21
CA LEU A 179 -13.95 -2.56 0.15
C LEU A 179 -12.70 -1.84 -0.36
N ARG A 180 -11.51 -2.25 0.11
CA ARG A 180 -10.27 -1.66 -0.35
C ARG A 180 -10.03 -1.88 -1.84
N LEU A 181 -10.24 -3.10 -2.34
CA LEU A 181 -10.09 -3.42 -3.77
C LEU A 181 -11.12 -2.69 -4.63
N LEU A 182 -12.38 -2.61 -4.19
CA LEU A 182 -13.45 -1.91 -4.91
C LEU A 182 -13.27 -0.38 -4.96
N THR A 183 -12.49 0.18 -4.05
CA THR A 183 -12.21 1.63 -3.97
C THR A 183 -10.80 2.00 -4.45
N SER A 184 -10.06 1.09 -5.05
CA SER A 184 -8.76 1.34 -5.68
C SER A 184 -8.90 1.48 -7.20
N ASP A 185 -7.99 2.25 -7.79
CA ASP A 185 -7.86 2.41 -9.25
C ASP A 185 -7.35 1.12 -9.91
#